data_0d47ddd430d1a0ea904b57c1067bf71a
#
_entry.id   0d47ddd430d1a0ea904b57c1067bf71a
#
_cell.length_a   1.000
_cell.length_b   1.000
_cell.length_c   1.000
_cell.angle_alpha   90.00
_cell.angle_beta   90.00
_cell.angle_gamma   90.00
#
_symmetry.space_group_name_H-M   'P 1'
#
loop_
_entity.id
_entity.type
_entity.pdbx_description
1 polymer ?
#
loop_
_entity_poly.entity_id
_entity_poly.type
_entity_poly.pdbx_seq_one_letter_code
_entity_poly.pdbx_strand_id
1 'polypeptide(L)'
;MQKKIIGGIILLLIAGLFVGNWVYGTILSKKIKEGIANRFKLLGDNVEVSLEEVKVNPLFSEIQLRGILVQSVDGEMIARGKEVDLDMPYSEAIRMLKSKDFEELKSFCIHVNELAIYIEGAEDQLLVNSLMLDFDGSLTKSDLKNINTVFPTQKQAVKIIAKDMSFANTPWLETLGFTPAQITQFNKVDKLSMDAEFNPNKKILRIDDLNIHSPIMDYDSNGSLKYSGDGLDGMKPKQVKSFFEFKLKEKGIEWGDPQTSGRYTLGNLAVQIEGVVDYEDSTQIIQSQSTNFLLEDLKLEYSGAKKAQLEAQTALLGIKMDQLSISRLAIQSNLADGQLRIKNSELKSSLFNADLNLEVKLDKYDHMASQIIAGKLVVSDLVAGLQNGLSTFELMTGQSLPRNGDDIIIEMSGPISRPNIKGLRY
;
A
#
# COMPACT_ATOMS: atom_id res chain seq x y z
N MET A 1 15.29 1.43 -66.29
CA MET A 1 15.66 0.04 -65.98
C MET A 1 16.38 -0.06 -64.63
N GLN A 2 17.40 0.74 -64.31
CA GLN A 2 18.17 0.70 -63.06
C GLN A 2 17.31 0.79 -61.74
N LYS A 3 16.30 1.65 -61.66
CA LYS A 3 15.46 1.77 -60.44
C LYS A 3 14.66 0.52 -60.11
N LYS A 4 14.26 -0.29 -61.13
CA LYS A 4 13.55 -1.57 -60.92
C LYS A 4 14.49 -2.67 -60.43
N ILE A 5 15.74 -2.64 -60.89
CA ILE A 5 16.79 -3.62 -60.45
C ILE A 5 17.20 -3.35 -58.99
N ILE A 6 17.38 -2.05 -58.62
CA ILE A 6 17.69 -1.65 -57.25
C ILE A 6 16.56 -2.04 -56.30
N GLY A 7 15.31 -1.80 -56.70
CA GLY A 7 14.13 -2.20 -55.91
C GLY A 7 14.04 -3.73 -55.70
N GLY A 8 14.36 -4.51 -56.75
CA GLY A 8 14.40 -5.98 -56.63
C GLY A 8 15.50 -6.48 -55.72
N ILE A 9 16.69 -5.88 -55.74
CA ILE A 9 17.81 -6.24 -54.84
C ILE A 9 17.47 -5.89 -53.38
N ILE A 10 16.86 -4.72 -53.14
CA ILE A 10 16.42 -4.33 -51.77
C ILE A 10 15.38 -5.31 -51.21
N LEU A 11 14.43 -5.71 -52.08
CA LEU A 11 13.38 -6.66 -51.69
C LEU A 11 13.93 -8.05 -51.37
N LEU A 12 14.92 -8.50 -52.15
CA LEU A 12 15.65 -9.78 -51.91
C LEU A 12 16.48 -9.71 -50.61
N LEU A 13 17.12 -8.57 -50.34
CA LEU A 13 17.87 -8.40 -49.08
C LEU A 13 16.95 -8.42 -47.86
N ILE A 14 15.78 -7.72 -47.96
CA ILE A 14 14.76 -7.72 -46.91
C ILE A 14 14.22 -9.15 -46.70
N ALA A 15 13.85 -9.84 -47.79
CA ALA A 15 13.38 -11.23 -47.71
C ALA A 15 14.44 -12.14 -47.10
N GLY A 16 15.72 -12.01 -47.50
CA GLY A 16 16.85 -12.73 -46.92
C GLY A 16 17.05 -12.48 -45.44
N LEU A 17 16.89 -11.26 -44.99
CA LEU A 17 16.94 -10.90 -43.56
C LEU A 17 15.80 -11.56 -42.79
N PHE A 18 14.57 -11.56 -43.32
CA PHE A 18 13.42 -12.22 -42.68
C PHE A 18 13.59 -13.75 -42.61
N VAL A 19 14.04 -14.37 -43.67
CA VAL A 19 14.32 -15.84 -43.70
C VAL A 19 15.46 -16.16 -42.75
N GLY A 20 16.53 -15.38 -42.78
CA GLY A 20 17.68 -15.57 -41.89
C GLY A 20 17.26 -15.41 -40.39
N ASN A 21 16.45 -14.41 -40.10
CA ASN A 21 15.88 -14.21 -38.77
C ASN A 21 15.00 -15.39 -38.31
N TRP A 22 14.16 -15.92 -39.22
CA TRP A 22 13.29 -17.06 -38.92
C TRP A 22 14.08 -18.32 -38.64
N VAL A 23 15.08 -18.69 -39.51
CA VAL A 23 15.93 -19.88 -39.34
C VAL A 23 16.76 -19.77 -38.05
N TYR A 24 17.37 -18.62 -37.81
CA TYR A 24 18.21 -18.37 -36.64
C TYR A 24 17.39 -18.36 -35.37
N GLY A 25 16.19 -17.74 -35.40
CA GLY A 25 15.21 -17.76 -34.34
C GLY A 25 14.78 -19.17 -33.93
N THR A 26 14.53 -20.05 -34.89
CA THR A 26 14.15 -21.45 -34.64
C THR A 26 15.27 -22.24 -33.92
N ILE A 27 16.51 -22.06 -34.36
CA ILE A 27 17.69 -22.74 -33.74
C ILE A 27 17.86 -22.22 -32.29
N LEU A 28 17.71 -20.91 -32.06
CA LEU A 28 17.83 -20.32 -30.77
C LEU A 28 16.69 -20.72 -29.82
N SER A 29 15.47 -20.78 -30.32
CA SER A 29 14.31 -21.21 -29.52
C SER A 29 14.54 -22.59 -28.91
N LYS A 30 15.07 -23.53 -29.69
CA LYS A 30 15.41 -24.86 -29.17
C LYS A 30 16.49 -24.83 -28.10
N LYS A 31 17.56 -24.06 -28.30
CA LYS A 31 18.67 -23.94 -27.33
C LYS A 31 18.21 -23.24 -26.05
N ILE A 32 17.34 -22.21 -26.16
CA ILE A 32 16.77 -21.48 -25.02
C ILE A 32 15.88 -22.44 -24.23
N LYS A 33 14.98 -23.16 -24.88
CA LYS A 33 14.11 -24.14 -24.22
C LYS A 33 14.90 -25.17 -23.42
N GLU A 34 15.94 -25.79 -24.03
CA GLU A 34 16.82 -26.71 -23.34
C GLU A 34 17.62 -26.07 -22.21
N GLY A 35 18.10 -24.84 -22.43
CA GLY A 35 18.84 -24.07 -21.43
C GLY A 35 17.99 -23.68 -20.20
N ILE A 36 16.77 -23.26 -20.40
CA ILE A 36 15.82 -22.92 -19.33
C ILE A 36 15.49 -24.17 -18.51
N ALA A 37 15.07 -25.26 -19.16
CA ALA A 37 14.72 -26.50 -18.49
C ALA A 37 15.89 -27.05 -17.63
N ASN A 38 17.14 -26.93 -18.10
CA ASN A 38 18.31 -27.38 -17.36
C ASN A 38 18.72 -26.45 -16.22
N ARG A 39 18.40 -25.16 -16.30
CA ARG A 39 18.81 -24.17 -15.30
C ARG A 39 17.85 -24.03 -14.12
N PHE A 40 16.56 -24.18 -14.37
CA PHE A 40 15.61 -24.21 -13.27
C PHE A 40 15.83 -25.40 -12.34
N LYS A 41 16.38 -26.52 -12.85
CA LYS A 41 16.90 -27.61 -12.01
C LYS A 41 18.07 -27.19 -11.09
N LEU A 42 18.76 -26.07 -11.39
CA LEU A 42 19.88 -25.54 -10.61
C LEU A 42 19.44 -24.48 -9.57
N LEU A 43 18.22 -23.95 -9.67
CA LEU A 43 17.71 -22.95 -8.71
C LEU A 43 17.17 -23.56 -7.41
N GLY A 44 16.89 -24.85 -7.40
CA GLY A 44 16.50 -25.62 -6.21
C GLY A 44 16.10 -27.03 -6.58
N ASP A 45 16.53 -28.00 -5.79
CA ASP A 45 16.19 -29.42 -6.00
C ASP A 45 14.68 -29.71 -5.86
N ASN A 46 13.88 -28.69 -5.48
CA ASN A 46 12.48 -28.82 -5.12
C ASN A 46 11.50 -28.20 -6.12
N VAL A 47 11.96 -27.65 -7.27
CA VAL A 47 11.10 -26.95 -8.23
C VAL A 47 11.35 -27.45 -9.65
N GLU A 48 10.26 -27.82 -10.34
CA GLU A 48 10.26 -28.16 -11.75
C GLU A 48 9.59 -27.08 -12.58
N VAL A 49 10.23 -26.68 -13.69
CA VAL A 49 9.67 -25.73 -14.65
C VAL A 49 9.52 -26.40 -16.00
N SER A 50 8.32 -26.38 -16.53
CA SER A 50 8.02 -26.86 -17.89
C SER A 50 7.56 -25.69 -18.77
N LEU A 51 7.86 -25.81 -20.07
CA LEU A 51 7.57 -24.82 -21.11
C LEU A 51 6.98 -25.55 -22.33
N GLU A 52 5.86 -25.05 -22.83
CA GLU A 52 5.27 -25.61 -24.06
C GLU A 52 6.03 -25.13 -25.29
N GLU A 53 6.22 -23.85 -25.44
CA GLU A 53 6.83 -23.24 -26.62
C GLU A 53 7.79 -22.10 -26.25
N VAL A 54 8.86 -21.98 -27.02
CA VAL A 54 9.79 -20.85 -26.98
C VAL A 54 9.91 -20.28 -28.38
N LYS A 55 9.67 -19.00 -28.56
CA LYS A 55 9.90 -18.25 -29.79
C LYS A 55 10.95 -17.19 -29.55
N VAL A 56 11.86 -17.05 -30.48
CA VAL A 56 12.90 -16.02 -30.46
C VAL A 56 12.82 -15.20 -31.73
N ASN A 57 12.76 -13.91 -31.57
CA ASN A 57 12.83 -12.94 -32.64
C ASN A 57 14.14 -12.13 -32.54
N PRO A 58 15.21 -12.61 -33.19
CA PRO A 58 16.55 -12.03 -33.06
C PRO A 58 16.64 -10.57 -33.55
N LEU A 59 15.82 -10.15 -34.50
CA LEU A 59 15.81 -8.77 -35.02
C LEU A 59 15.32 -7.77 -34.00
N PHE A 60 14.41 -8.19 -33.12
CA PHE A 60 13.77 -7.32 -32.13
C PHE A 60 14.22 -7.62 -30.70
N SER A 61 15.22 -8.51 -30.52
CA SER A 61 15.73 -8.93 -29.20
C SER A 61 14.65 -9.48 -28.26
N GLU A 62 13.60 -10.06 -28.83
CA GLU A 62 12.42 -10.52 -28.12
C GLU A 62 12.45 -12.04 -27.95
N ILE A 63 12.18 -12.52 -26.75
CA ILE A 63 12.02 -13.93 -26.41
C ILE A 63 10.64 -14.12 -25.82
N GLN A 64 9.81 -14.91 -26.48
CA GLN A 64 8.47 -15.25 -26.05
C GLN A 64 8.44 -16.70 -25.55
N LEU A 65 7.97 -16.89 -24.32
CA LEU A 65 7.79 -18.18 -23.68
C LEU A 65 6.30 -18.44 -23.50
N ARG A 66 5.81 -19.60 -23.86
CA ARG A 66 4.39 -19.97 -23.71
C ARG A 66 4.22 -21.22 -22.88
N GLY A 67 3.10 -21.27 -22.14
CA GLY A 67 2.73 -22.40 -21.31
C GLY A 67 3.77 -22.68 -20.23
N ILE A 68 4.17 -21.64 -19.48
CA ILE A 68 5.09 -21.80 -18.36
C ILE A 68 4.31 -22.42 -17.20
N LEU A 69 4.83 -23.51 -16.67
CA LEU A 69 4.31 -24.17 -15.49
C LEU A 69 5.45 -24.39 -14.51
N VAL A 70 5.26 -23.90 -13.28
CA VAL A 70 6.17 -24.07 -12.16
C VAL A 70 5.49 -24.95 -11.13
N GLN A 71 6.11 -26.08 -10.81
CA GLN A 71 5.60 -27.06 -9.84
C GLN A 71 6.68 -27.41 -8.82
N SER A 72 6.28 -27.84 -7.63
CA SER A 72 7.19 -28.52 -6.72
C SER A 72 7.51 -29.94 -7.21
N VAL A 73 8.56 -30.54 -6.70
CA VAL A 73 8.92 -31.94 -7.01
C VAL A 73 7.80 -32.93 -6.61
N ASP A 74 7.01 -32.57 -5.61
CA ASP A 74 5.84 -33.32 -5.16
C ASP A 74 4.60 -33.12 -6.06
N GLY A 75 4.73 -32.33 -7.12
CA GLY A 75 3.68 -32.10 -8.12
C GLY A 75 2.70 -30.98 -7.73
N GLU A 76 2.92 -30.27 -6.64
CA GLU A 76 2.09 -29.11 -6.28
C GLU A 76 2.36 -27.95 -7.23
N MET A 77 1.31 -27.33 -7.74
CA MET A 77 1.40 -26.21 -8.64
C MET A 77 1.76 -24.92 -7.85
N ILE A 78 2.83 -24.26 -8.26
CA ILE A 78 3.33 -23.03 -7.64
C ILE A 78 2.91 -21.82 -8.45
N ALA A 79 3.11 -21.87 -9.78
CA ALA A 79 2.71 -20.78 -10.67
C ALA A 79 2.47 -21.29 -12.11
N ARG A 80 1.61 -20.58 -12.82
CA ARG A 80 1.34 -20.81 -14.24
C ARG A 80 1.28 -19.46 -14.97
N GLY A 81 2.02 -19.34 -16.07
CA GLY A 81 1.97 -18.20 -16.99
C GLY A 81 1.61 -18.67 -18.39
N LYS A 82 0.65 -18.01 -19.03
CA LYS A 82 0.25 -18.36 -20.40
C LYS A 82 1.29 -17.90 -21.40
N GLU A 83 1.75 -16.68 -21.27
CA GLU A 83 2.71 -16.07 -22.17
C GLU A 83 3.63 -15.14 -21.38
N VAL A 84 4.93 -15.26 -21.63
CA VAL A 84 5.96 -14.39 -21.05
C VAL A 84 6.82 -13.87 -22.17
N ASP A 85 6.79 -12.55 -22.36
CA ASP A 85 7.66 -11.85 -23.28
C ASP A 85 8.83 -11.27 -22.49
N LEU A 86 10.02 -11.64 -22.88
CA LEU A 86 11.27 -11.14 -22.31
C LEU A 86 11.96 -10.27 -23.34
N ASP A 87 12.06 -8.99 -23.05
CA ASP A 87 12.82 -8.01 -23.81
C ASP A 87 14.17 -7.76 -23.12
N MET A 88 15.25 -8.15 -23.79
CA MET A 88 16.62 -7.92 -23.34
C MET A 88 17.56 -7.85 -24.54
N PRO A 89 18.69 -7.12 -24.44
CA PRO A 89 19.70 -7.11 -25.48
C PRO A 89 20.12 -8.53 -25.87
N TYR A 90 20.05 -8.81 -27.16
CA TYR A 90 20.31 -10.15 -27.70
C TYR A 90 21.68 -10.73 -27.30
N SER A 91 22.70 -9.87 -27.24
CA SER A 91 24.02 -10.24 -26.72
C SER A 91 23.98 -10.78 -25.30
N GLU A 92 23.08 -10.23 -24.46
CA GLU A 92 22.89 -10.66 -23.08
C GLU A 92 22.18 -12.01 -23.01
N ALA A 93 21.13 -12.20 -23.80
CA ALA A 93 20.43 -13.47 -23.89
C ALA A 93 21.37 -14.61 -24.31
N ILE A 94 22.24 -14.38 -25.33
CA ILE A 94 23.24 -15.36 -25.73
C ILE A 94 24.29 -15.58 -24.64
N ARG A 95 24.74 -14.52 -23.98
CA ARG A 95 25.72 -14.62 -22.89
C ARG A 95 25.14 -15.48 -21.76
N MET A 96 23.91 -15.21 -21.32
CA MET A 96 23.22 -16.01 -20.31
C MET A 96 23.07 -17.47 -20.68
N LEU A 97 22.89 -17.81 -21.95
CA LEU A 97 22.77 -19.18 -22.42
C LEU A 97 24.12 -19.90 -22.54
N LYS A 98 25.20 -19.20 -22.86
CA LYS A 98 26.55 -19.77 -23.03
C LYS A 98 27.29 -19.93 -21.70
N SER A 99 27.10 -19.03 -20.75
CA SER A 99 27.75 -19.11 -19.45
C SER A 99 27.11 -20.22 -18.62
N LYS A 100 27.91 -21.12 -18.05
CA LYS A 100 27.42 -22.18 -17.16
C LYS A 100 26.87 -21.58 -15.84
N ASP A 101 27.31 -20.39 -15.48
CA ASP A 101 26.88 -19.66 -14.30
C ASP A 101 26.24 -18.32 -14.67
N PHE A 102 25.24 -17.92 -13.90
CA PHE A 102 24.71 -16.59 -13.93
C PHE A 102 25.77 -15.63 -13.34
N GLU A 103 26.40 -14.83 -14.18
CA GLU A 103 27.43 -13.89 -13.74
C GLU A 103 26.86 -12.51 -13.42
N GLU A 104 25.99 -12.00 -14.29
CA GLU A 104 25.43 -10.66 -14.20
C GLU A 104 24.07 -10.60 -14.89
N LEU A 105 23.09 -9.98 -14.27
CA LEU A 105 21.80 -9.63 -14.85
C LEU A 105 21.79 -8.14 -15.15
N LYS A 106 21.68 -7.79 -16.43
CA LYS A 106 21.55 -6.40 -16.89
C LYS A 106 20.08 -6.03 -17.08
N SER A 107 19.84 -4.79 -17.47
CA SER A 107 18.52 -4.25 -17.76
C SER A 107 17.68 -5.18 -18.64
N PHE A 108 16.46 -5.44 -18.24
CA PHE A 108 15.50 -6.29 -18.95
C PHE A 108 14.07 -5.85 -18.64
N CYS A 109 13.17 -6.17 -19.54
CA CYS A 109 11.74 -6.03 -19.32
C CYS A 109 11.04 -7.38 -19.49
N ILE A 110 10.17 -7.73 -18.57
CA ILE A 110 9.37 -8.96 -18.59
C ILE A 110 7.91 -8.57 -18.63
N HIS A 111 7.17 -9.08 -19.60
CA HIS A 111 5.72 -9.02 -19.65
C HIS A 111 5.16 -10.43 -19.46
N VAL A 112 4.28 -10.61 -18.50
CA VAL A 112 3.59 -11.87 -18.25
C VAL A 112 2.10 -11.66 -18.45
N ASN A 113 1.51 -12.47 -19.31
CA ASN A 113 0.08 -12.49 -19.53
C ASN A 113 -0.55 -13.73 -18.89
N GLU A 114 -1.67 -13.54 -18.23
CA GLU A 114 -2.42 -14.59 -17.55
C GLU A 114 -1.55 -15.39 -16.57
N LEU A 115 -1.00 -14.69 -15.54
CA LEU A 115 -0.25 -15.29 -14.45
C LEU A 115 -1.19 -15.76 -13.35
N ALA A 116 -1.08 -17.03 -12.96
CA ALA A 116 -1.69 -17.56 -11.76
C ALA A 116 -0.59 -17.98 -10.78
N ILE A 117 -0.70 -17.53 -9.53
CA ILE A 117 0.19 -17.93 -8.43
C ILE A 117 -0.64 -18.70 -7.43
N TYR A 118 -0.21 -19.89 -7.07
CA TYR A 118 -0.85 -20.78 -6.11
C TYR A 118 -0.14 -20.61 -4.77
N ILE A 119 -0.91 -20.26 -3.75
CA ILE A 119 -0.41 -20.11 -2.38
C ILE A 119 -0.67 -21.43 -1.66
N GLU A 120 0.18 -21.78 -0.72
CA GLU A 120 0.12 -23.04 0.04
C GLU A 120 -1.29 -23.27 0.61
N GLY A 121 -1.94 -24.39 0.20
CA GLY A 121 -3.33 -24.67 0.56
C GLY A 121 -4.31 -24.71 -0.61
N ALA A 122 -3.83 -24.76 -1.84
CA ALA A 122 -4.53 -25.11 -3.11
C ALA A 122 -5.82 -24.33 -3.49
N GLU A 123 -6.47 -23.63 -2.57
CA GLU A 123 -7.68 -22.84 -2.86
C GLU A 123 -7.41 -21.35 -3.05
N ASP A 124 -6.25 -20.86 -2.59
CA ASP A 124 -5.89 -19.45 -2.65
C ASP A 124 -5.02 -19.18 -3.87
N GLN A 125 -5.64 -18.66 -4.92
CA GLN A 125 -4.94 -18.25 -6.14
C GLN A 125 -4.90 -16.74 -6.23
N LEU A 126 -3.73 -16.19 -6.57
CA LEU A 126 -3.61 -14.85 -7.10
C LEU A 126 -3.58 -14.94 -8.61
N LEU A 127 -4.57 -14.38 -9.27
CA LEU A 127 -4.65 -14.23 -10.73
C LEU A 127 -4.23 -12.82 -11.11
N VAL A 128 -3.35 -12.70 -12.09
CA VAL A 128 -2.91 -11.42 -12.65
C VAL A 128 -3.02 -11.50 -14.16
N ASN A 129 -3.89 -10.70 -14.75
CA ASN A 129 -4.09 -10.74 -16.20
C ASN A 129 -2.87 -10.23 -16.97
N SER A 130 -2.23 -9.19 -16.46
CA SER A 130 -1.01 -8.64 -17.07
C SER A 130 -0.05 -8.16 -15.98
N LEU A 131 1.19 -8.63 -16.04
CA LEU A 131 2.30 -8.19 -15.19
C LEU A 131 3.44 -7.70 -16.06
N MET A 132 3.91 -6.49 -15.83
CA MET A 132 5.15 -5.95 -16.39
C MET A 132 6.15 -5.71 -15.27
N LEU A 133 7.36 -6.21 -15.44
CA LEU A 133 8.51 -5.91 -14.59
C LEU A 133 9.60 -5.35 -15.48
N ASP A 134 9.98 -4.12 -15.27
CA ASP A 134 11.07 -3.43 -15.95
C ASP A 134 12.19 -3.18 -14.95
N PHE A 135 13.35 -3.71 -15.22
CA PHE A 135 14.54 -3.57 -14.41
C PHE A 135 15.61 -2.84 -15.18
N ASP A 136 16.09 -1.74 -14.65
CA ASP A 136 17.23 -1.00 -15.20
C ASP A 136 18.39 -0.98 -14.20
N GLY A 137 19.49 -1.60 -14.56
CA GLY A 137 20.65 -1.69 -13.70
C GLY A 137 21.54 -2.88 -14.02
N SER A 138 22.32 -3.30 -13.05
CA SER A 138 23.17 -4.48 -13.11
C SER A 138 23.21 -5.16 -11.75
N LEU A 139 22.93 -6.47 -11.72
CA LEU A 139 23.03 -7.32 -10.54
C LEU A 139 23.93 -8.50 -10.86
N THR A 140 25.02 -8.63 -10.11
CA THR A 140 25.87 -9.82 -10.20
C THR A 140 25.39 -10.94 -9.28
N LYS A 141 25.81 -12.17 -9.54
CA LYS A 141 25.56 -13.30 -8.63
C LYS A 141 26.13 -13.03 -7.22
N SER A 142 27.25 -12.30 -7.16
CA SER A 142 27.85 -11.89 -5.88
C SER A 142 26.96 -10.90 -5.15
N ASP A 143 26.36 -9.93 -5.86
CA ASP A 143 25.44 -8.96 -5.26
C ASP A 143 24.24 -9.67 -4.64
N LEU A 144 23.64 -10.62 -5.38
CA LEU A 144 22.48 -11.37 -4.88
C LEU A 144 22.81 -12.25 -3.68
N LYS A 145 23.99 -12.89 -3.67
CA LYS A 145 24.41 -13.75 -2.56
C LYS A 145 24.75 -12.97 -1.29
N ASN A 146 25.27 -11.76 -1.46
CA ASN A 146 25.83 -10.96 -0.37
C ASN A 146 24.96 -9.72 -0.03
N ILE A 147 23.75 -9.61 -0.55
CA ILE A 147 22.89 -8.43 -0.38
C ILE A 147 22.60 -8.11 1.10
N ASN A 148 22.61 -9.12 1.96
CA ASN A 148 22.47 -8.91 3.40
C ASN A 148 23.66 -8.16 4.02
N THR A 149 24.86 -8.35 3.47
CA THR A 149 26.10 -7.76 4.00
C THR A 149 26.64 -6.63 3.17
N VAL A 150 26.45 -6.66 1.84
CA VAL A 150 26.96 -5.66 0.90
C VAL A 150 25.90 -5.34 -0.15
N PHE A 151 25.56 -4.08 -0.30
CA PHE A 151 24.66 -3.64 -1.36
C PHE A 151 25.36 -3.63 -2.73
N PRO A 152 24.61 -3.82 -3.83
CA PRO A 152 25.10 -3.61 -5.18
C PRO A 152 25.76 -2.24 -5.34
N THR A 153 26.82 -2.18 -6.11
CA THR A 153 27.62 -0.94 -6.28
C THR A 153 27.00 0.03 -7.30
N GLN A 154 26.10 -0.47 -8.14
CA GLN A 154 25.47 0.31 -9.19
C GLN A 154 24.06 0.73 -8.83
N LYS A 155 23.62 1.86 -9.39
CA LYS A 155 22.25 2.32 -9.33
C LYS A 155 21.34 1.29 -10.01
N GLN A 156 20.17 1.08 -9.43
CA GLN A 156 19.15 0.17 -9.94
C GLN A 156 17.79 0.85 -9.90
N ALA A 157 16.98 0.59 -10.90
CA ALA A 157 15.58 1.00 -10.92
C ALA A 157 14.69 -0.20 -11.25
N VAL A 158 13.54 -0.27 -10.61
CA VAL A 158 12.56 -1.32 -10.83
C VAL A 158 11.20 -0.67 -11.01
N LYS A 159 10.53 -1.03 -12.10
CA LYS A 159 9.15 -0.65 -12.34
C LYS A 159 8.30 -1.89 -12.45
N ILE A 160 7.22 -1.95 -11.68
CA ILE A 160 6.26 -3.04 -11.68
C ILE A 160 4.90 -2.47 -12.02
N ILE A 161 4.20 -3.09 -12.97
CA ILE A 161 2.81 -2.79 -13.29
C ILE A 161 2.07 -4.11 -13.37
N ALA A 162 1.09 -4.30 -12.51
CA ALA A 162 0.17 -5.43 -12.56
C ALA A 162 -1.25 -4.90 -12.81
N LYS A 163 -2.02 -5.58 -13.66
CA LYS A 163 -3.38 -5.21 -14.04
C LYS A 163 -4.32 -6.38 -13.88
N ASP A 164 -5.56 -6.03 -13.52
CA ASP A 164 -6.67 -6.98 -13.39
C ASP A 164 -6.27 -8.16 -12.49
N MET A 165 -5.86 -7.84 -11.28
CA MET A 165 -5.51 -8.82 -10.27
C MET A 165 -6.77 -9.26 -9.52
N SER A 166 -6.85 -10.54 -9.18
CA SER A 166 -7.90 -11.06 -8.33
C SER A 166 -7.39 -12.18 -7.42
N PHE A 167 -7.91 -12.21 -6.20
CA PHE A 167 -7.69 -13.29 -5.25
C PHE A 167 -8.89 -14.23 -5.32
N ALA A 168 -8.65 -15.53 -5.54
CA ALA A 168 -9.73 -16.47 -5.72
C ALA A 168 -10.46 -16.82 -4.42
N ASN A 169 -9.77 -16.73 -3.28
CA ASN A 169 -10.33 -17.07 -1.98
C ASN A 169 -9.84 -16.12 -0.88
N THR A 170 -10.76 -15.57 -0.10
CA THR A 170 -10.48 -14.67 1.01
C THR A 170 -11.43 -14.96 2.18
N PRO A 171 -11.33 -16.15 2.81
CA PRO A 171 -12.27 -16.58 3.85
C PRO A 171 -12.30 -15.64 5.07
N TRP A 172 -11.24 -14.89 5.32
CA TRP A 172 -11.19 -13.89 6.38
C TRP A 172 -12.19 -12.74 6.18
N LEU A 173 -12.54 -12.38 4.94
CA LEU A 173 -13.58 -11.37 4.67
C LEU A 173 -14.98 -11.88 5.07
N GLU A 174 -15.24 -13.16 4.90
CA GLU A 174 -16.51 -13.77 5.37
C GLU A 174 -16.61 -13.71 6.89
N THR A 175 -15.51 -13.93 7.61
CA THR A 175 -15.49 -13.86 9.08
C THR A 175 -15.74 -12.44 9.59
N LEU A 176 -15.47 -11.41 8.78
CA LEU A 176 -15.81 -10.01 9.07
C LEU A 176 -17.25 -9.64 8.68
N GLY A 177 -18.03 -10.59 8.16
CA GLY A 177 -19.43 -10.40 7.83
C GLY A 177 -19.70 -9.66 6.52
N PHE A 178 -18.72 -9.61 5.60
CA PHE A 178 -18.94 -9.09 4.26
C PHE A 178 -19.81 -10.04 3.42
N THR A 179 -20.66 -9.47 2.58
CA THR A 179 -21.46 -10.23 1.64
C THR A 179 -20.62 -10.80 0.49
N PRO A 180 -21.03 -11.91 -0.17
CA PRO A 180 -20.29 -12.45 -1.32
C PRO A 180 -20.06 -11.43 -2.44
N ALA A 181 -20.99 -10.50 -2.66
CA ALA A 181 -20.83 -9.43 -3.65
C ALA A 181 -19.72 -8.46 -3.27
N GLN A 182 -19.64 -8.07 -2.00
CA GLN A 182 -18.57 -7.21 -1.48
C GLN A 182 -17.22 -7.92 -1.52
N ILE A 183 -17.17 -9.19 -1.10
CA ILE A 183 -15.96 -10.01 -1.18
C ILE A 183 -15.42 -10.04 -2.61
N THR A 184 -16.31 -10.20 -3.60
CA THR A 184 -15.92 -10.18 -5.02
C THR A 184 -15.28 -8.85 -5.43
N GLN A 185 -15.72 -7.72 -4.86
CA GLN A 185 -15.12 -6.40 -5.13
C GLN A 185 -13.80 -6.21 -4.38
N PHE A 186 -13.73 -6.61 -3.10
CA PHE A 186 -12.52 -6.54 -2.28
C PHE A 186 -11.38 -7.40 -2.85
N ASN A 187 -11.73 -8.50 -3.50
CA ASN A 187 -10.77 -9.42 -4.11
C ASN A 187 -10.17 -8.92 -5.43
N LYS A 188 -10.60 -7.76 -5.93
CA LYS A 188 -10.11 -7.20 -7.20
C LYS A 188 -9.19 -6.01 -6.98
N VAL A 189 -8.13 -5.98 -7.76
CA VAL A 189 -7.25 -4.83 -7.92
C VAL A 189 -7.11 -4.56 -9.41
N ASP A 190 -7.62 -3.43 -9.88
CA ASP A 190 -7.61 -3.09 -11.30
C ASP A 190 -6.19 -2.81 -11.78
N LYS A 191 -5.41 -2.13 -10.93
CA LYS A 191 -4.03 -1.79 -11.23
C LYS A 191 -3.20 -1.66 -9.96
N LEU A 192 -2.02 -2.25 -9.98
CA LEU A 192 -0.92 -1.96 -9.07
C LEU A 192 0.24 -1.43 -9.90
N SER A 193 0.82 -0.30 -9.54
CA SER A 193 2.06 0.18 -10.13
C SER A 193 3.04 0.59 -9.05
N MET A 194 4.30 0.25 -9.25
CA MET A 194 5.41 0.67 -8.39
C MET A 194 6.58 1.09 -9.26
N ASP A 195 7.18 2.23 -8.92
CA ASP A 195 8.44 2.71 -9.50
C ASP A 195 9.40 3.00 -8.34
N ALA A 196 10.52 2.29 -8.31
CA ALA A 196 11.48 2.36 -7.22
C ALA A 196 12.92 2.46 -7.75
N GLU A 197 13.70 3.28 -7.09
CA GLU A 197 15.12 3.49 -7.38
C GLU A 197 15.98 3.20 -6.14
N PHE A 198 16.99 2.38 -6.31
CA PHE A 198 18.03 2.15 -5.33
C PHE A 198 19.35 2.80 -5.79
N ASN A 199 19.88 3.71 -5.00
CA ASN A 199 21.13 4.41 -5.29
C ASN A 199 22.15 4.18 -4.18
N PRO A 200 23.02 3.19 -4.30
CA PRO A 200 23.99 2.83 -3.27
C PRO A 200 25.03 3.93 -3.02
N ASN A 201 25.42 4.68 -4.05
CA ASN A 201 26.40 5.76 -3.92
C ASN A 201 25.89 6.93 -3.06
N LYS A 202 24.58 7.20 -3.15
CA LYS A 202 23.90 8.22 -2.33
C LYS A 202 23.32 7.63 -1.05
N LYS A 203 23.33 6.31 -0.91
CA LYS A 203 22.67 5.55 0.17
C LYS A 203 21.20 5.95 0.31
N ILE A 204 20.48 5.92 -0.82
CA ILE A 204 19.08 6.28 -0.92
C ILE A 204 18.31 5.15 -1.60
N LEU A 205 17.22 4.71 -0.96
CA LEU A 205 16.13 3.98 -1.57
C LEU A 205 14.97 4.96 -1.78
N ARG A 206 14.44 5.04 -2.98
CA ARG A 206 13.33 5.92 -3.33
C ARG A 206 12.22 5.09 -3.98
N ILE A 207 11.01 5.32 -3.54
CA ILE A 207 9.79 4.89 -4.21
C ILE A 207 9.18 6.15 -4.79
N ASP A 208 9.25 6.29 -6.12
CA ASP A 208 8.72 7.46 -6.80
C ASP A 208 7.20 7.40 -6.88
N ASP A 209 6.69 6.18 -7.02
CA ASP A 209 5.27 5.96 -7.22
C ASP A 209 4.90 4.54 -6.77
N LEU A 210 3.92 4.42 -5.88
CA LEU A 210 3.28 3.17 -5.51
C LEU A 210 1.78 3.42 -5.48
N ASN A 211 1.08 2.94 -6.51
CA ASN A 211 -0.35 3.14 -6.66
C ASN A 211 -1.06 1.79 -6.68
N ILE A 212 -2.15 1.70 -5.94
CA ILE A 212 -3.07 0.58 -5.96
C ILE A 212 -4.47 1.13 -6.24
N HIS A 213 -5.04 0.74 -7.37
CA HIS A 213 -6.39 1.06 -7.75
C HIS A 213 -7.25 -0.19 -7.75
N SER A 214 -8.34 -0.15 -7.02
CA SER A 214 -9.32 -1.23 -6.97
C SER A 214 -10.73 -0.67 -7.18
N PRO A 215 -11.77 -1.49 -7.37
CA PRO A 215 -13.14 -1.01 -7.46
C PRO A 215 -13.58 -0.22 -6.22
N ILE A 216 -13.02 -0.53 -5.04
CA ILE A 216 -13.47 0.01 -3.75
C ILE A 216 -12.55 1.08 -3.16
N MET A 217 -11.26 1.12 -3.56
CA MET A 217 -10.28 2.05 -2.97
C MET A 217 -9.21 2.46 -3.95
N ASP A 218 -8.67 3.66 -3.72
CA ASP A 218 -7.41 4.12 -4.28
C ASP A 218 -6.40 4.30 -3.15
N TYR A 219 -5.17 3.87 -3.40
CA TYR A 219 -4.01 4.09 -2.55
C TYR A 219 -2.86 4.60 -3.37
N ASP A 220 -2.32 5.76 -2.99
CA ASP A 220 -1.18 6.40 -3.62
C ASP A 220 -0.11 6.67 -2.58
N SER A 221 1.13 6.32 -2.87
CA SER A 221 2.26 6.52 -1.96
C SER A 221 3.54 6.79 -2.71
N ASN A 222 4.38 7.63 -2.13
CA ASN A 222 5.75 7.82 -2.55
C ASN A 222 6.65 8.13 -1.34
N GLY A 223 7.95 8.03 -1.53
CA GLY A 223 8.85 8.35 -0.44
C GLY A 223 10.31 8.05 -0.73
N SER A 224 11.14 8.38 0.24
CA SER A 224 12.56 8.05 0.18
C SER A 224 13.10 7.72 1.55
N LEU A 225 14.01 6.75 1.59
CA LEU A 225 14.78 6.36 2.75
C LEU A 225 16.25 6.66 2.50
N LYS A 226 16.84 7.57 3.27
CA LYS A 226 18.29 7.66 3.41
C LYS A 226 18.75 6.72 4.51
N TYR A 227 19.84 6.02 4.29
CA TYR A 227 20.33 5.02 5.22
C TYR A 227 21.86 5.09 5.36
N SER A 228 22.40 4.38 6.36
CA SER A 228 23.83 4.05 6.51
C SER A 228 23.96 2.52 6.58
N GLY A 229 25.20 2.05 6.44
CA GLY A 229 25.50 0.62 6.32
C GLY A 229 25.72 0.21 4.87
N ASP A 230 26.17 -1.03 4.68
CA ASP A 230 26.60 -1.53 3.37
C ASP A 230 25.79 -2.73 2.87
N GLY A 231 24.85 -3.25 3.68
CA GLY A 231 23.96 -4.36 3.34
C GLY A 231 22.67 -4.30 4.16
N LEU A 232 21.72 -5.19 3.89
CA LEU A 232 20.42 -5.21 4.57
C LEU A 232 20.53 -5.38 6.08
N ASP A 233 21.40 -6.29 6.55
CA ASP A 233 21.61 -6.54 7.99
C ASP A 233 22.22 -5.35 8.73
N GLY A 234 23.01 -4.55 8.02
CA GLY A 234 23.66 -3.35 8.56
C GLY A 234 22.92 -2.05 8.28
N MET A 235 21.81 -2.09 7.58
CA MET A 235 21.05 -0.91 7.18
C MET A 235 20.42 -0.22 8.39
N LYS A 236 20.80 1.05 8.58
CA LYS A 236 20.19 1.91 9.60
C LYS A 236 19.53 3.10 8.92
N PRO A 237 18.25 3.34 9.14
CA PRO A 237 17.59 4.52 8.61
C PRO A 237 18.20 5.79 9.19
N LYS A 238 18.41 6.80 8.35
CA LYS A 238 18.84 8.14 8.73
C LYS A 238 17.69 9.12 8.59
N GLN A 239 17.07 9.15 7.42
CA GLN A 239 15.94 10.02 7.15
C GLN A 239 14.91 9.28 6.28
N VAL A 240 13.66 9.39 6.65
CA VAL A 240 12.51 8.90 5.88
C VAL A 240 11.65 10.08 5.51
N LYS A 241 11.35 10.22 4.23
CA LYS A 241 10.30 11.10 3.71
C LYS A 241 9.21 10.20 3.14
N SER A 242 7.97 10.44 3.52
CA SER A 242 6.86 9.64 3.05
C SER A 242 5.63 10.49 2.80
N PHE A 243 4.91 10.13 1.78
CA PHE A 243 3.57 10.60 1.49
C PHE A 243 2.72 9.37 1.22
N PHE A 244 1.53 9.31 1.77
CA PHE A 244 0.51 8.38 1.32
C PHE A 244 -0.88 9.01 1.36
N GLU A 245 -1.71 8.59 0.44
CA GLU A 245 -3.12 8.93 0.34
C GLU A 245 -3.93 7.66 0.16
N PHE A 246 -5.00 7.54 0.92
CA PHE A 246 -5.97 6.45 0.83
C PHE A 246 -7.36 7.06 0.68
N LYS A 247 -8.14 6.55 -0.26
CA LYS A 247 -9.53 6.97 -0.49
C LYS A 247 -10.42 5.76 -0.76
N LEU A 248 -11.54 5.68 -0.07
CA LEU A 248 -12.63 4.81 -0.48
C LEU A 248 -13.33 5.41 -1.70
N LYS A 249 -13.58 4.58 -2.73
CA LYS A 249 -14.32 4.94 -3.95
C LYS A 249 -15.80 4.61 -3.82
N GLU A 250 -16.09 3.48 -3.22
CA GLU A 250 -17.44 3.01 -3.03
C GLU A 250 -18.04 3.60 -1.75
N LYS A 251 -19.21 4.20 -1.88
CA LYS A 251 -19.97 4.74 -0.74
C LYS A 251 -20.91 3.66 -0.19
N GLY A 252 -21.02 3.63 1.13
CA GLY A 252 -21.96 2.74 1.78
C GLY A 252 -21.48 1.29 1.90
N ILE A 253 -20.22 1.10 2.21
CA ILE A 253 -19.71 -0.23 2.55
C ILE A 253 -20.39 -0.69 3.84
N GLU A 254 -21.11 -1.81 3.74
CA GLU A 254 -21.80 -2.43 4.86
C GLU A 254 -21.12 -3.73 5.25
N TRP A 255 -20.95 -3.95 6.55
CA TRP A 255 -20.54 -5.25 7.08
C TRP A 255 -21.25 -5.55 8.38
N GLY A 256 -21.32 -6.82 8.73
CA GLY A 256 -21.92 -7.29 9.97
C GLY A 256 -20.86 -7.92 10.87
N ASP A 257 -21.07 -7.83 12.17
CA ASP A 257 -20.31 -8.60 13.14
C ASP A 257 -21.20 -9.68 13.76
N PRO A 258 -21.01 -10.94 13.38
CA PRO A 258 -21.82 -12.05 13.90
C PRO A 258 -21.74 -12.20 15.43
N GLN A 259 -20.62 -11.79 16.05
CA GLN A 259 -20.41 -11.94 17.48
C GLN A 259 -21.17 -10.89 18.29
N THR A 260 -21.27 -9.67 17.77
CA THR A 260 -21.92 -8.55 18.45
C THR A 260 -23.35 -8.29 17.95
N SER A 261 -23.79 -8.97 16.91
CA SER A 261 -25.04 -8.65 16.19
C SER A 261 -25.10 -7.20 15.76
N GLY A 262 -23.93 -6.61 15.45
CA GLY A 262 -23.77 -5.26 14.96
C GLY A 262 -23.82 -5.22 13.44
N ARG A 263 -24.40 -4.15 12.90
CA ARG A 263 -24.32 -3.78 11.49
C ARG A 263 -23.63 -2.43 11.37
N TYR A 264 -22.68 -2.35 10.49
CA TYR A 264 -21.87 -1.16 10.28
C TYR A 264 -22.02 -0.70 8.83
N THR A 265 -22.14 0.60 8.64
CA THR A 265 -22.16 1.21 7.31
C THR A 265 -21.18 2.37 7.30
N LEU A 266 -20.30 2.41 6.32
CA LEU A 266 -19.31 3.47 6.13
C LEU A 266 -19.55 4.15 4.78
N GLY A 267 -19.84 5.44 4.80
CA GLY A 267 -20.11 6.22 3.59
C GLY A 267 -18.84 6.62 2.86
N ASN A 268 -17.86 7.15 3.58
CA ASN A 268 -16.60 7.63 3.00
C ASN A 268 -15.47 7.55 4.01
N LEU A 269 -14.26 7.23 3.53
CA LEU A 269 -13.02 7.33 4.29
C LEU A 269 -11.90 7.84 3.38
N ALA A 270 -11.27 8.93 3.78
CA ALA A 270 -10.08 9.45 3.12
C ALA A 270 -9.01 9.78 4.17
N VAL A 271 -7.79 9.35 3.91
CA VAL A 271 -6.64 9.60 4.78
C VAL A 271 -5.47 10.05 3.92
N GLN A 272 -4.86 11.17 4.28
CA GLN A 272 -3.64 11.66 3.65
C GLN A 272 -2.62 11.96 4.75
N ILE A 273 -1.43 11.41 4.65
CA ILE A 273 -0.32 11.69 5.57
C ILE A 273 0.93 11.97 4.75
N GLU A 274 1.58 13.08 5.09
CA GLU A 274 2.90 13.44 4.56
C GLU A 274 3.82 13.74 5.73
N GLY A 275 5.06 13.27 5.69
CA GLY A 275 5.98 13.53 6.79
C GLY A 275 7.44 13.29 6.49
N VAL A 276 8.26 13.86 7.36
CA VAL A 276 9.71 13.70 7.38
C VAL A 276 10.14 13.26 8.78
N VAL A 277 10.78 12.10 8.83
CA VAL A 277 11.36 11.52 10.05
C VAL A 277 12.88 11.54 9.90
N ASP A 278 13.60 12.12 10.86
CA ASP A 278 15.05 12.17 10.90
C ASP A 278 15.55 11.42 12.14
N TYR A 279 16.15 10.26 11.92
CA TYR A 279 16.66 9.39 13.00
C TYR A 279 18.03 9.84 13.53
N GLU A 280 18.70 10.77 12.85
CA GLU A 280 19.98 11.35 13.32
C GLU A 280 19.73 12.50 14.32
N ASP A 281 18.54 13.11 14.28
CA ASP A 281 18.12 14.10 15.28
C ASP A 281 17.42 13.39 16.46
N SER A 282 18.22 13.04 17.47
CA SER A 282 17.69 12.39 18.67
C SER A 282 16.76 13.30 19.51
N THR A 283 16.74 14.61 19.22
CA THR A 283 15.94 15.60 19.95
C THR A 283 14.56 15.81 19.31
N GLN A 284 14.45 15.61 18.00
CA GLN A 284 13.21 15.77 17.26
C GLN A 284 13.17 14.78 16.09
N ILE A 285 12.81 13.54 16.38
CA ILE A 285 12.77 12.47 15.36
C ILE A 285 11.78 12.81 14.25
N ILE A 286 10.57 13.29 14.59
CA ILE A 286 9.57 13.72 13.60
C ILE A 286 9.81 15.20 13.30
N GLN A 287 10.38 15.49 12.13
CA GLN A 287 10.70 16.86 11.70
C GLN A 287 9.45 17.60 11.25
N SER A 288 8.61 16.93 10.47
CA SER A 288 7.34 17.48 10.02
C SER A 288 6.35 16.35 9.75
N GLN A 289 5.08 16.63 9.96
CA GLN A 289 3.99 15.74 9.59
C GLN A 289 2.73 16.56 9.31
N SER A 290 2.09 16.28 8.18
CA SER A 290 0.76 16.77 7.85
C SER A 290 -0.19 15.60 7.75
N THR A 291 -1.37 15.72 8.37
CA THR A 291 -2.38 14.67 8.34
C THR A 291 -3.74 15.30 8.02
N ASN A 292 -4.41 14.74 7.02
CA ASN A 292 -5.80 15.00 6.72
C ASN A 292 -6.56 13.68 6.84
N PHE A 293 -7.51 13.62 7.75
CA PHE A 293 -8.39 12.47 7.95
C PHE A 293 -9.84 12.92 7.77
N LEU A 294 -10.58 12.18 6.97
CA LEU A 294 -12.01 12.40 6.75
C LEU A 294 -12.75 11.07 6.81
N LEU A 295 -13.74 10.99 7.68
CA LEU A 295 -14.69 9.89 7.74
C LEU A 295 -16.10 10.48 7.68
N GLU A 296 -16.95 9.94 6.83
CA GLU A 296 -18.33 10.42 6.66
C GLU A 296 -19.31 9.23 6.65
N ASP A 297 -20.49 9.50 7.19
CA ASP A 297 -21.63 8.61 7.23
C ASP A 297 -21.33 7.21 7.83
N LEU A 298 -20.58 7.18 8.94
CA LEU A 298 -20.45 5.97 9.74
C LEU A 298 -21.72 5.75 10.55
N LYS A 299 -22.38 4.61 10.34
CA LYS A 299 -23.53 4.17 11.12
C LYS A 299 -23.22 2.86 11.81
N LEU A 300 -23.61 2.77 13.06
CA LEU A 300 -23.45 1.59 13.91
C LEU A 300 -24.85 1.23 14.42
N GLU A 301 -25.34 0.08 14.02
CA GLU A 301 -26.63 -0.45 14.42
C GLU A 301 -26.43 -1.74 15.21
N TYR A 302 -27.00 -1.84 16.39
CA TYR A 302 -26.92 -3.03 17.22
C TYR A 302 -28.29 -3.70 17.33
N SER A 303 -28.30 -5.03 17.46
CA SER A 303 -29.50 -5.81 17.65
C SER A 303 -29.32 -6.87 18.75
N GLY A 304 -30.40 -7.58 19.10
CA GLY A 304 -30.37 -8.70 20.03
C GLY A 304 -29.87 -8.34 21.44
N ALA A 305 -29.06 -9.21 22.03
CA ALA A 305 -28.57 -9.07 23.40
C ALA A 305 -27.66 -7.85 23.59
N LYS A 306 -26.87 -7.48 22.58
CA LYS A 306 -25.97 -6.33 22.65
C LYS A 306 -26.75 -5.02 22.70
N LYS A 307 -27.82 -4.89 21.91
CA LYS A 307 -28.74 -3.77 21.99
C LYS A 307 -29.31 -3.61 23.41
N ALA A 308 -29.86 -4.70 23.96
CA ALA A 308 -30.45 -4.69 25.32
C ALA A 308 -29.40 -4.31 26.38
N GLN A 309 -28.16 -4.79 26.25
CA GLN A 309 -27.05 -4.41 27.15
C GLN A 309 -26.74 -2.92 27.08
N LEU A 310 -26.58 -2.37 25.86
CA LEU A 310 -26.30 -0.95 25.66
C LEU A 310 -27.43 -0.06 26.16
N GLU A 311 -28.68 -0.42 25.87
CA GLU A 311 -29.86 0.29 26.37
C GLU A 311 -29.91 0.29 27.90
N ALA A 312 -29.61 -0.84 28.55
CA ALA A 312 -29.54 -0.89 30.01
C ALA A 312 -28.45 0.00 30.59
N GLN A 313 -27.27 0.07 29.97
CA GLN A 313 -26.15 0.92 30.40
C GLN A 313 -26.44 2.42 30.22
N THR A 314 -27.20 2.79 29.20
CA THR A 314 -27.50 4.20 28.86
C THR A 314 -28.90 4.64 29.29
N ALA A 315 -29.70 3.74 29.89
CA ALA A 315 -31.08 4.01 30.32
C ALA A 315 -31.16 5.22 31.27
N LEU A 316 -30.21 5.36 32.20
CA LEU A 316 -30.16 6.48 33.13
C LEU A 316 -29.91 7.81 32.43
N LEU A 317 -29.25 7.80 31.29
CA LEU A 317 -28.99 9.00 30.49
C LEU A 317 -30.07 9.26 29.44
N GLY A 318 -31.05 8.36 29.29
CA GLY A 318 -32.09 8.45 28.26
C GLY A 318 -31.57 8.45 26.82
N ILE A 319 -30.37 7.92 26.60
CA ILE A 319 -29.72 7.83 25.29
C ILE A 319 -30.10 6.51 24.64
N LYS A 320 -30.58 6.58 23.41
CA LYS A 320 -30.79 5.40 22.59
C LYS A 320 -29.48 5.03 21.89
N MET A 321 -28.91 3.89 22.25
CA MET A 321 -27.62 3.39 21.73
C MET A 321 -27.76 2.26 20.72
N ASP A 322 -28.97 1.96 20.29
CA ASP A 322 -29.25 0.97 19.26
C ASP A 322 -28.80 1.42 17.87
N GLN A 323 -28.70 2.75 17.71
CA GLN A 323 -28.24 3.35 16.48
C GLN A 323 -27.37 4.56 16.80
N LEU A 324 -26.10 4.47 16.46
CA LEU A 324 -25.12 5.56 16.53
C LEU A 324 -24.70 5.97 15.12
N SER A 325 -24.58 7.24 14.87
CA SER A 325 -24.03 7.71 13.61
C SER A 325 -23.03 8.85 13.82
N ILE A 326 -22.00 8.82 12.99
CA ILE A 326 -21.06 9.91 12.80
C ILE A 326 -21.27 10.37 11.36
N SER A 327 -21.93 11.51 11.18
CA SER A 327 -22.15 12.07 9.84
C SER A 327 -20.85 12.62 9.26
N ARG A 328 -19.95 13.11 10.12
CA ARG A 328 -18.64 13.61 9.72
C ARG A 328 -17.65 13.60 10.87
N LEU A 329 -16.45 13.09 10.62
CA LEU A 329 -15.26 13.29 11.45
C LEU A 329 -14.13 13.76 10.54
N ALA A 330 -13.71 15.00 10.70
CA ALA A 330 -12.58 15.57 9.97
C ALA A 330 -11.49 15.98 10.95
N ILE A 331 -10.24 15.59 10.68
CA ILE A 331 -9.07 15.96 11.48
C ILE A 331 -8.00 16.51 10.54
N GLN A 332 -7.59 17.74 10.78
CA GLN A 332 -6.46 18.34 10.09
C GLN A 332 -5.37 18.68 11.11
N SER A 333 -4.21 18.08 10.96
CA SER A 333 -3.08 18.35 11.83
C SER A 333 -1.81 18.66 11.04
N ASN A 334 -0.98 19.51 11.60
CA ASN A 334 0.35 19.83 11.08
C ASN A 334 1.34 19.89 12.24
N LEU A 335 2.41 19.13 12.11
CA LEU A 335 3.56 19.18 13.00
C LEU A 335 4.73 19.76 12.23
N ALA A 336 5.28 20.85 12.69
CA ALA A 336 6.49 21.44 12.16
C ALA A 336 7.23 22.22 13.27
N ASP A 337 8.54 22.22 13.24
CA ASP A 337 9.40 22.95 14.18
C ASP A 337 9.05 22.71 15.67
N GLY A 338 8.68 21.46 16.00
CA GLY A 338 8.28 21.08 17.35
C GLY A 338 6.92 21.65 17.79
N GLN A 339 6.10 22.13 16.86
CA GLN A 339 4.74 22.61 17.13
C GLN A 339 3.71 21.76 16.41
N LEU A 340 2.82 21.17 17.16
CA LEU A 340 1.63 20.49 16.64
C LEU A 340 0.46 21.46 16.60
N ARG A 341 -0.14 21.60 15.44
CA ARG A 341 -1.36 22.38 15.22
C ARG A 341 -2.46 21.51 14.67
N ILE A 342 -3.58 21.46 15.37
CA ILE A 342 -4.82 20.84 14.93
C ILE A 342 -5.78 22.00 14.64
N LYS A 343 -6.28 22.09 13.40
CA LYS A 343 -7.17 23.16 12.97
C LYS A 343 -8.36 22.58 12.22
N ASN A 344 -9.51 23.24 12.36
CA ASN A 344 -10.75 22.87 11.66
C ASN A 344 -11.09 21.38 11.80
N SER A 345 -10.78 20.80 12.98
CA SER A 345 -11.14 19.42 13.25
C SER A 345 -12.53 19.40 13.83
N GLU A 346 -13.42 18.64 13.22
CA GLU A 346 -14.84 18.58 13.57
C GLU A 346 -15.31 17.14 13.73
N LEU A 347 -16.23 16.93 14.64
CA LEU A 347 -17.01 15.71 14.79
C LEU A 347 -18.50 16.10 14.75
N LYS A 348 -19.25 15.51 13.85
CA LYS A 348 -20.72 15.58 13.82
C LYS A 348 -21.30 14.19 14.02
N SER A 349 -22.03 13.99 15.09
CA SER A 349 -22.59 12.70 15.45
C SER A 349 -24.07 12.79 15.83
N SER A 350 -24.72 11.65 15.99
CA SER A 350 -26.09 11.59 16.50
C SER A 350 -26.23 11.97 17.97
N LEU A 351 -25.12 12.14 18.70
CA LEU A 351 -25.12 12.45 20.13
C LEU A 351 -24.74 13.89 20.42
N PHE A 352 -23.77 14.41 19.71
CA PHE A 352 -23.27 15.79 19.86
C PHE A 352 -22.39 16.16 18.67
N ASN A 353 -22.15 17.45 18.49
CA ASN A 353 -21.12 17.96 17.60
C ASN A 353 -19.93 18.49 18.41
N ALA A 354 -18.73 18.42 17.85
CA ALA A 354 -17.55 18.97 18.49
C ALA A 354 -16.60 19.58 17.46
N ASP A 355 -16.06 20.76 17.77
CA ASP A 355 -15.04 21.46 17.00
C ASP A 355 -13.78 21.62 17.85
N LEU A 356 -12.64 21.18 17.34
CA LEU A 356 -11.35 21.25 18.02
C LEU A 356 -10.34 22.09 17.24
N ASN A 357 -9.79 23.09 17.93
CA ASN A 357 -8.57 23.78 17.51
C ASN A 357 -7.56 23.69 18.64
N LEU A 358 -6.35 23.23 18.34
CA LEU A 358 -5.32 22.99 19.35
C LEU A 358 -3.93 23.35 18.79
N GLU A 359 -3.15 24.08 19.56
CA GLU A 359 -1.76 24.38 19.30
C GLU A 359 -0.90 23.95 20.49
N VAL A 360 0.06 23.05 20.24
CA VAL A 360 0.93 22.46 21.25
C VAL A 360 2.37 22.66 20.86
N LYS A 361 3.16 23.20 21.79
CA LYS A 361 4.63 23.17 21.69
C LYS A 361 5.11 21.89 22.33
N LEU A 362 5.70 21.00 21.52
CA LEU A 362 6.22 19.73 21.99
C LEU A 362 7.50 19.93 22.78
N ASP A 363 7.62 19.25 23.92
CA ASP A 363 8.88 19.12 24.62
C ASP A 363 9.72 18.02 23.94
N LYS A 364 11.01 18.28 23.80
CA LYS A 364 11.94 17.40 23.08
C LYS A 364 12.22 16.08 23.81
N TYR A 365 12.14 16.08 25.13
CA TYR A 365 12.59 14.98 25.98
C TYR A 365 11.44 14.31 26.75
N ASP A 366 10.39 15.07 27.04
CA ASP A 366 9.23 14.61 27.79
C ASP A 366 7.93 15.12 27.15
N HIS A 367 7.26 14.27 26.40
CA HIS A 367 6.00 14.64 25.76
C HIS A 367 4.91 15.07 26.76
N MET A 368 4.98 14.61 28.03
CA MET A 368 4.04 15.03 29.07
C MET A 368 4.34 16.46 29.57
N ALA A 369 5.54 16.96 29.38
CA ALA A 369 5.93 18.34 29.64
C ALA A 369 5.58 19.30 28.51
N SER A 370 5.10 18.82 27.37
CA SER A 370 4.64 19.63 26.25
C SER A 370 3.57 20.61 26.70
N GLN A 371 3.54 21.79 26.06
CA GLN A 371 2.72 22.92 26.46
C GLN A 371 1.62 23.19 25.44
N ILE A 372 0.38 23.19 25.88
CA ILE A 372 -0.75 23.72 25.13
C ILE A 372 -0.59 25.24 25.09
N ILE A 373 -0.32 25.80 23.93
CA ILE A 373 -0.22 27.25 23.71
C ILE A 373 -1.60 27.85 23.65
N ALA A 374 -2.47 27.20 22.88
CA ALA A 374 -3.89 27.54 22.76
C ALA A 374 -4.69 26.29 22.42
N GLY A 375 -5.77 26.08 23.14
CA GLY A 375 -6.71 25.01 22.86
C GLY A 375 -8.14 25.50 23.02
N LYS A 376 -9.01 25.18 22.06
CA LYS A 376 -10.44 25.45 22.13
C LYS A 376 -11.21 24.25 21.63
N LEU A 377 -12.03 23.67 22.49
CA LEU A 377 -13.01 22.65 22.16
C LEU A 377 -14.39 23.25 22.35
N VAL A 378 -15.20 23.21 21.31
CA VAL A 378 -16.61 23.59 21.35
C VAL A 378 -17.44 22.32 21.18
N VAL A 379 -18.36 22.08 22.13
CA VAL A 379 -19.30 20.95 22.04
C VAL A 379 -20.70 21.55 21.97
N SER A 380 -21.41 21.20 20.89
CA SER A 380 -22.74 21.71 20.58
C SER A 380 -23.73 20.58 20.26
N ASP A 381 -24.98 20.91 20.11
CA ASP A 381 -26.06 20.00 19.70
C ASP A 381 -26.15 18.72 20.54
N LEU A 382 -25.89 18.82 21.85
CA LEU A 382 -25.99 17.67 22.73
C LEU A 382 -27.42 17.16 22.79
N VAL A 383 -27.60 15.86 22.66
CA VAL A 383 -28.90 15.21 22.89
C VAL A 383 -29.34 15.40 24.35
N ALA A 384 -30.65 15.48 24.59
CA ALA A 384 -31.24 15.76 25.91
C ALA A 384 -30.69 14.84 27.01
N GLY A 385 -30.44 13.59 26.73
CA GLY A 385 -29.85 12.62 27.69
C GLY A 385 -28.47 13.02 28.16
N LEU A 386 -27.59 13.45 27.24
CA LEU A 386 -26.25 13.96 27.58
C LEU A 386 -26.32 15.29 28.36
N GLN A 387 -27.22 16.19 27.97
CA GLN A 387 -27.44 17.45 28.70
C GLN A 387 -27.86 17.18 30.14
N ASN A 388 -28.82 16.28 30.38
CA ASN A 388 -29.25 15.87 31.69
C ASN A 388 -28.13 15.22 32.52
N GLY A 389 -27.34 14.35 31.90
CA GLY A 389 -26.17 13.72 32.52
C GLY A 389 -25.13 14.75 32.98
N LEU A 390 -24.81 15.71 32.12
CA LEU A 390 -23.90 16.80 32.44
C LEU A 390 -24.44 17.72 33.57
N SER A 391 -25.71 18.06 33.50
CA SER A 391 -26.33 18.85 34.56
C SER A 391 -26.31 18.14 35.92
N THR A 392 -26.51 16.81 35.93
CA THR A 392 -26.39 16.00 37.14
C THR A 392 -24.93 15.99 37.65
N PHE A 393 -23.96 15.84 36.76
CA PHE A 393 -22.54 15.92 37.13
C PHE A 393 -22.16 17.28 37.71
N GLU A 394 -22.62 18.38 37.11
CA GLU A 394 -22.41 19.74 37.60
C GLU A 394 -22.98 19.92 39.01
N LEU A 395 -24.19 19.41 39.25
CA LEU A 395 -24.81 19.41 40.56
C LEU A 395 -24.03 18.60 41.60
N MET A 396 -23.54 17.43 41.24
CA MET A 396 -22.80 16.56 42.15
C MET A 396 -21.41 17.08 42.48
N THR A 397 -20.75 17.74 41.53
CA THR A 397 -19.37 18.23 41.69
C THR A 397 -19.32 19.68 42.17
N GLY A 398 -20.43 20.42 42.07
CA GLY A 398 -20.48 21.86 42.31
C GLY A 398 -19.70 22.70 41.29
N GLN A 399 -19.32 22.09 40.17
CA GLN A 399 -18.54 22.73 39.10
C GLN A 399 -19.42 22.87 37.86
N SER A 400 -19.55 24.05 37.33
CA SER A 400 -20.25 24.29 36.06
C SER A 400 -19.26 24.34 34.92
N LEU A 401 -19.54 23.62 33.83
CA LEU A 401 -18.75 23.72 32.60
C LEU A 401 -18.92 25.09 31.96
N PRO A 402 -17.86 25.71 31.43
CA PRO A 402 -17.95 26.97 30.70
C PRO A 402 -18.90 26.85 29.50
N ARG A 403 -19.87 27.77 29.39
CA ARG A 403 -20.90 27.73 28.34
C ARG A 403 -21.03 29.08 27.63
N ASN A 404 -21.45 29.04 26.39
CA ASN A 404 -21.94 30.17 25.64
C ASN A 404 -23.28 29.78 25.00
N GLY A 405 -24.39 30.19 25.60
CA GLY A 405 -25.69 29.64 25.29
C GLY A 405 -25.77 28.17 25.66
N ASP A 406 -26.15 27.33 24.71
CA ASP A 406 -26.23 25.88 24.89
C ASP A 406 -24.89 25.16 24.63
N ASP A 407 -23.91 25.84 24.04
CA ASP A 407 -22.61 25.29 23.71
C ASP A 407 -21.67 25.25 24.93
N ILE A 408 -20.95 24.12 25.08
CA ILE A 408 -19.88 24.00 26.06
C ILE A 408 -18.59 24.44 25.38
N ILE A 409 -17.91 25.44 25.96
CA ILE A 409 -16.66 25.96 25.43
C ILE A 409 -15.52 25.69 26.41
N ILE A 410 -14.62 24.81 26.04
CA ILE A 410 -13.43 24.45 26.84
C ILE A 410 -12.21 25.14 26.24
N GLU A 411 -11.73 26.19 26.87
CA GLU A 411 -10.46 26.84 26.54
C GLU A 411 -9.35 26.24 27.42
N MET A 412 -8.27 25.77 26.76
CA MET A 412 -7.18 25.02 27.39
C MET A 412 -5.83 25.70 27.16
N SER A 413 -4.97 25.67 28.17
CA SER A 413 -3.57 26.11 28.08
C SER A 413 -2.70 25.41 29.11
N GLY A 414 -1.36 25.55 29.01
CA GLY A 414 -0.43 24.98 29.99
C GLY A 414 0.00 23.53 29.66
N PRO A 415 0.56 22.81 30.62
CA PRO A 415 1.09 21.48 30.39
C PRO A 415 0.02 20.47 29.95
N ILE A 416 0.36 19.61 28.98
CA ILE A 416 -0.58 18.54 28.50
C ILE A 416 -0.98 17.61 29.65
N SER A 417 -0.05 17.30 30.55
CA SER A 417 -0.30 16.43 31.69
C SER A 417 -1.31 16.99 32.71
N ARG A 418 -1.44 18.33 32.74
CA ARG A 418 -2.37 19.02 33.63
C ARG A 418 -2.80 20.36 32.99
N PRO A 419 -3.66 20.31 31.99
CA PRO A 419 -4.06 21.52 31.27
C PRO A 419 -4.88 22.45 32.18
N ASN A 420 -4.61 23.75 32.10
CA ASN A 420 -5.45 24.77 32.71
C ASN A 420 -6.70 24.92 31.84
N ILE A 421 -7.86 24.62 32.40
CA ILE A 421 -9.14 24.81 31.73
C ILE A 421 -9.76 26.13 32.32
N LYS A 422 -9.99 27.10 31.44
CA LYS A 422 -10.56 28.36 31.83
C LYS A 422 -11.96 28.16 32.40
N GLY A 423 -12.17 28.67 33.62
CA GLY A 423 -13.46 28.57 34.33
C GLY A 423 -13.61 27.35 35.24
N LEU A 424 -12.69 26.38 35.19
CA LEU A 424 -12.63 25.27 36.16
C LEU A 424 -11.52 25.53 37.20
N ARG A 425 -11.82 25.28 38.47
CA ARG A 425 -10.84 25.32 39.56
C ARG A 425 -10.52 23.87 39.97
N TYR A 426 -9.25 23.51 39.88
CA TYR A 426 -8.73 22.21 40.34
C TYR A 426 -8.24 22.28 41.77
#